data_9f681cf7d9d254971f668f09a6d1c936
#
_entry.id   9f681cf7d9d254971f668f09a6d1c936
#
_cell.length_a   1.000
_cell.length_b   1.000
_cell.length_c   1.000
_cell.angle_alpha   90.00
_cell.angle_beta   90.00
_cell.angle_gamma   90.00
#
_symmetry.space_group_name_H-M   'P 1'
#
loop_
_entity.id
_entity.type
_entity.pdbx_description
1 polymer ?
#
loop_
_entity_poly.entity_id
_entity_poly.type
_entity_poly.pdbx_seq_one_letter_code
_entity_poly.pdbx_strand_id
1 'polypeptide(L)'
;MLFGYPSAISHIAAHAKKRGIALNDLGVKVVFCTSERLYDHQREAISSAFACPVANGYGGRDAGFIAHECPAGGMHITAEDIIVEIIDENGTIQPAGVVGEIVVTHLATSDFPFIRYRTGDVGVLGTEQCSCGRGLPLLKDIQGRSTDFVIATDGTVMHGLALIYILRDLPGVRSFKVIQESHRQTKVLLVTDSKAHHSMTEQIVTGFRQRLGSDVDVQVEIVDSIPAEKSGKFRYIVSHATQQI
;
A
#
# COMPACT_ATOMS: atom_id res chain seq x y z
N MET A 1 7.02 21.26 6.22
CA MET A 1 6.37 19.96 5.90
C MET A 1 6.88 19.49 4.55
N LEU A 2 7.18 18.21 4.41
CA LEU A 2 7.44 17.54 3.13
C LEU A 2 6.19 16.69 2.79
N PHE A 3 5.75 16.74 1.54
CA PHE A 3 4.54 16.05 1.09
C PHE A 3 4.84 15.25 -0.17
N GLY A 4 4.42 13.98 -0.23
CA GLY A 4 4.62 13.18 -1.43
C GLY A 4 4.35 11.68 -1.26
N TYR A 5 4.78 10.91 -2.24
CA TYR A 5 4.64 9.47 -2.26
C TYR A 5 5.64 8.79 -1.32
N PRO A 6 5.22 7.81 -0.51
CA PRO A 6 6.12 7.07 0.36
C PRO A 6 7.32 6.48 -0.37
N SER A 7 7.10 5.91 -1.56
CA SER A 7 8.17 5.32 -2.38
C SER A 7 9.22 6.35 -2.80
N ALA A 8 8.79 7.54 -3.25
CA ALA A 8 9.69 8.60 -3.71
C ALA A 8 10.50 9.17 -2.53
N ILE A 9 9.84 9.45 -1.40
CA ILE A 9 10.49 10.04 -0.23
C ILE A 9 11.46 9.03 0.40
N SER A 10 11.07 7.77 0.50
CA SER A 10 11.93 6.68 0.97
C SER A 10 13.16 6.50 0.08
N HIS A 11 12.99 6.62 -1.25
CA HIS A 11 14.11 6.58 -2.19
C HIS A 11 15.08 7.75 -1.98
N ILE A 12 14.58 8.97 -1.75
CA ILE A 12 15.40 10.15 -1.41
C ILE A 12 16.18 9.89 -0.11
N ALA A 13 15.53 9.37 0.93
CA ALA A 13 16.15 9.04 2.20
C ALA A 13 17.28 8.01 2.04
N ALA A 14 17.04 6.94 1.28
CA ALA A 14 18.04 5.92 0.99
C ALA A 14 19.22 6.47 0.17
N HIS A 15 18.94 7.30 -0.83
CA HIS A 15 19.97 7.94 -1.66
C HIS A 15 20.84 8.90 -0.85
N ALA A 16 20.25 9.74 0.00
CA ALA A 16 20.95 10.64 0.89
C ALA A 16 21.86 9.87 1.85
N LYS A 17 21.35 8.81 2.47
CA LYS A 17 22.13 7.90 3.34
C LYS A 17 23.35 7.33 2.61
N LYS A 18 23.15 6.83 1.38
CA LYS A 18 24.26 6.27 0.55
C LYS A 18 25.34 7.31 0.23
N ARG A 19 24.97 8.60 0.12
CA ARG A 19 25.88 9.71 -0.18
C ARG A 19 26.42 10.44 1.04
N GLY A 20 26.02 10.03 2.25
CA GLY A 20 26.39 10.74 3.47
C GLY A 20 25.81 12.16 3.58
N ILE A 21 24.67 12.41 2.91
CA ILE A 21 23.97 13.69 2.93
C ILE A 21 23.03 13.71 4.12
N ALA A 22 23.18 14.70 5.01
CA ALA A 22 22.26 14.91 6.11
C ALA A 22 20.93 15.50 5.61
N LEU A 23 19.80 14.96 6.07
CA LEU A 23 18.46 15.49 5.79
C LEU A 23 17.77 15.98 7.08
N ASN A 24 18.31 15.66 8.23
CA ASN A 24 17.77 16.03 9.54
C ASN A 24 18.01 17.52 9.90
N ASP A 25 18.88 18.21 9.19
CA ASP A 25 19.17 19.63 9.34
C ASP A 25 18.28 20.54 8.47
N LEU A 26 17.45 19.96 7.60
CA LEU A 26 16.53 20.71 6.74
C LEU A 26 15.36 21.36 7.48
N GLY A 27 15.22 21.13 8.78
CA GLY A 27 14.15 21.71 9.60
C GLY A 27 12.74 21.21 9.25
N VAL A 28 12.63 20.05 8.58
CA VAL A 28 11.35 19.41 8.28
C VAL A 28 10.66 18.98 9.58
N LYS A 29 9.44 19.47 9.84
CA LYS A 29 8.70 19.18 11.07
C LYS A 29 7.83 17.93 10.97
N VAL A 30 7.40 17.57 9.76
CA VAL A 30 6.61 16.37 9.47
C VAL A 30 6.76 16.01 7.99
N VAL A 31 6.85 14.72 7.72
CA VAL A 31 6.69 14.17 6.36
C VAL A 31 5.29 13.60 6.24
N PHE A 32 4.54 14.09 5.27
CA PHE A 32 3.18 13.65 5.01
C PHE A 32 3.17 12.77 3.75
N CYS A 33 2.92 11.47 3.93
CA CYS A 33 2.87 10.48 2.87
C CYS A 33 1.43 10.24 2.42
N THR A 34 1.20 10.14 1.11
CA THR A 34 -0.13 9.88 0.56
C THR A 34 -0.07 9.18 -0.79
N SER A 35 -1.24 8.77 -1.28
CA SER A 35 -1.47 8.23 -2.64
C SER A 35 -0.88 6.85 -2.93
N GLU A 36 -0.07 6.32 -2.05
CA GLU A 36 0.44 4.95 -2.03
C GLU A 36 0.32 4.41 -0.61
N ARG A 37 0.33 3.08 -0.47
CA ARG A 37 0.43 2.47 0.86
C ARG A 37 1.78 2.82 1.48
N LEU A 38 1.74 3.39 2.69
CA LEU A 38 2.93 3.62 3.51
C LEU A 38 3.24 2.34 4.31
N TYR A 39 4.35 1.69 4.00
CA TYR A 39 4.84 0.50 4.72
C TYR A 39 5.73 0.89 5.90
N ASP A 40 5.78 0.05 6.93
CA ASP A 40 6.55 0.33 8.15
C ASP A 40 8.03 0.60 7.87
N HIS A 41 8.66 -0.20 7.01
CA HIS A 41 10.06 0.02 6.63
C HIS A 41 10.31 1.37 5.93
N GLN A 42 9.32 1.87 5.16
CA GLN A 42 9.41 3.20 4.54
C GLN A 42 9.24 4.29 5.60
N ARG A 43 8.27 4.12 6.51
CA ARG A 43 8.05 5.04 7.63
C ARG A 43 9.31 5.17 8.48
N GLU A 44 9.94 4.06 8.85
CA GLU A 44 11.17 4.03 9.62
C GLU A 44 12.33 4.71 8.89
N ALA A 45 12.54 4.37 7.61
CA ALA A 45 13.59 4.96 6.80
C ALA A 45 13.44 6.48 6.65
N ILE A 46 12.22 6.95 6.39
CA ILE A 46 11.89 8.37 6.23
C ILE A 46 12.06 9.10 7.58
N SER A 47 11.45 8.57 8.64
CA SER A 47 11.51 9.19 9.97
C SER A 47 12.95 9.31 10.48
N SER A 48 13.74 8.26 10.29
CA SER A 48 15.16 8.26 10.66
C SER A 48 15.98 9.29 9.85
N ALA A 49 15.75 9.38 8.54
CA ALA A 49 16.52 10.27 7.67
C ALA A 49 16.23 11.76 7.92
N PHE A 50 14.95 12.11 8.13
CA PHE A 50 14.51 13.50 8.33
C PHE A 50 14.44 13.90 9.81
N ALA A 51 14.62 12.96 10.76
CA ALA A 51 14.48 13.14 12.20
C ALA A 51 13.14 13.78 12.60
N CYS A 52 12.04 13.38 11.97
CA CYS A 52 10.71 13.93 12.23
C CYS A 52 9.61 12.87 12.07
N PRO A 53 8.40 13.12 12.61
CA PRO A 53 7.25 12.24 12.41
C PRO A 53 6.88 12.09 10.96
N VAL A 54 6.36 10.89 10.63
CA VAL A 54 5.75 10.59 9.33
C VAL A 54 4.27 10.36 9.54
N ALA A 55 3.45 11.14 8.87
CA ALA A 55 1.99 11.00 8.89
C ALA A 55 1.51 10.39 7.56
N ASN A 56 0.50 9.53 7.64
CA ASN A 56 -0.15 8.92 6.51
C ASN A 56 -1.45 9.64 6.16
N GLY A 57 -1.73 9.81 4.88
CA GLY A 57 -2.97 10.36 4.36
C GLY A 57 -3.59 9.50 3.29
N TYR A 58 -4.87 9.24 3.42
CA TYR A 58 -5.64 8.46 2.47
C TYR A 58 -6.62 9.36 1.72
N GLY A 59 -6.63 9.22 0.42
CA GLY A 59 -7.52 9.97 -0.45
C GLY A 59 -7.27 9.67 -1.92
N GLY A 60 -8.09 10.27 -2.77
CA GLY A 60 -8.01 10.12 -4.21
C GLY A 60 -8.31 11.44 -4.92
N ARG A 61 -7.96 11.53 -6.19
CA ARG A 61 -8.27 12.70 -7.01
C ARG A 61 -9.77 12.97 -7.06
N ASP A 62 -10.57 11.90 -7.13
CA ASP A 62 -12.01 11.98 -7.31
C ASP A 62 -12.74 12.21 -5.98
N ALA A 63 -12.33 11.48 -4.93
CA ALA A 63 -12.97 11.51 -3.62
C ALA A 63 -12.37 12.54 -2.64
N GLY A 64 -11.35 13.28 -3.07
CA GLY A 64 -10.67 14.24 -2.20
C GLY A 64 -9.86 13.58 -1.09
N PHE A 65 -9.69 14.28 0.04
CA PHE A 65 -8.90 13.82 1.18
C PHE A 65 -9.82 13.10 2.18
N ILE A 66 -9.81 11.77 2.15
CA ILE A 66 -10.78 10.92 2.87
C ILE A 66 -10.42 10.80 4.36
N ALA A 67 -9.14 10.50 4.67
CA ALA A 67 -8.70 10.34 6.04
C ALA A 67 -7.21 10.70 6.20
N HIS A 68 -6.81 11.09 7.42
CA HIS A 68 -5.43 11.42 7.74
C HIS A 68 -5.04 10.99 9.15
N GLU A 69 -3.79 10.63 9.30
CA GLU A 69 -3.23 10.16 10.56
C GLU A 69 -2.98 11.33 11.52
N CYS A 70 -3.41 11.17 12.76
CA CYS A 70 -3.12 12.09 13.85
C CYS A 70 -1.80 11.71 14.57
N PRO A 71 -1.26 12.59 15.46
CA PRO A 71 -0.04 12.27 16.20
C PRO A 71 -0.12 11.03 17.10
N ALA A 72 -1.35 10.56 17.44
CA ALA A 72 -1.57 9.33 18.19
C ALA A 72 -1.71 8.08 17.28
N GLY A 73 -1.50 8.22 15.96
CA GLY A 73 -1.55 7.13 14.99
C GLY A 73 -2.95 6.78 14.47
N GLY A 74 -4.00 7.46 14.95
CA GLY A 74 -5.37 7.21 14.46
C GLY A 74 -5.61 7.87 13.10
N MET A 75 -6.15 7.10 12.15
CA MET A 75 -6.51 7.59 10.82
C MET A 75 -7.94 8.17 10.87
N HIS A 76 -8.06 9.48 11.06
CA HIS A 76 -9.36 10.18 11.18
C HIS A 76 -9.97 10.46 9.83
N ILE A 77 -11.23 10.09 9.65
CA ILE A 77 -12.05 10.44 8.49
C ILE A 77 -12.39 11.93 8.55
N THR A 78 -12.30 12.61 7.42
CA THR A 78 -12.72 14.02 7.25
C THR A 78 -14.25 14.09 7.17
N ALA A 79 -14.92 13.73 8.28
CA ALA A 79 -16.37 13.50 8.32
C ALA A 79 -17.21 14.79 8.19
N GLU A 80 -16.57 15.96 8.21
CA GLU A 80 -17.19 17.24 7.90
C GLU A 80 -17.57 17.35 6.41
N ASP A 81 -16.76 16.73 5.53
CA ASP A 81 -16.90 16.85 4.09
C ASP A 81 -17.22 15.51 3.40
N ILE A 82 -17.02 14.39 4.10
CA ILE A 82 -17.03 13.05 3.48
C ILE A 82 -17.76 12.05 4.37
N ILE A 83 -18.70 11.30 3.77
CA ILE A 83 -19.27 10.09 4.36
C ILE A 83 -18.49 8.89 3.82
N VAL A 84 -18.02 8.03 4.71
CA VAL A 84 -17.36 6.77 4.37
C VAL A 84 -18.26 5.61 4.78
N GLU A 85 -18.55 4.74 3.83
CA GLU A 85 -19.25 3.47 4.04
C GLU A 85 -18.29 2.33 3.71
N ILE A 86 -18.43 1.21 4.41
CA ILE A 86 -17.79 -0.06 4.03
C ILE A 86 -18.89 -0.96 3.50
N ILE A 87 -18.71 -1.53 2.33
CA ILE A 87 -19.70 -2.42 1.70
C ILE A 87 -19.11 -3.80 1.39
N ASP A 88 -19.98 -4.81 1.36
CA ASP A 88 -19.65 -6.13 0.83
C ASP A 88 -19.75 -6.18 -0.70
N GLU A 89 -19.51 -7.35 -1.27
CA GLU A 89 -19.62 -7.62 -2.71
C GLU A 89 -21.02 -7.34 -3.30
N ASN A 90 -22.07 -7.48 -2.48
CA ASN A 90 -23.46 -7.22 -2.86
C ASN A 90 -23.85 -5.74 -2.73
N GLY A 91 -22.93 -4.89 -2.25
CA GLY A 91 -23.17 -3.47 -2.01
C GLY A 91 -23.89 -3.17 -0.69
N THR A 92 -23.99 -4.15 0.22
CA THR A 92 -24.62 -4.01 1.54
C THR A 92 -23.63 -3.35 2.50
N ILE A 93 -24.09 -2.32 3.23
CA ILE A 93 -23.27 -1.62 4.22
C ILE A 93 -22.93 -2.56 5.37
N GLN A 94 -21.64 -2.61 5.69
CA GLN A 94 -21.09 -3.40 6.77
C GLN A 94 -20.94 -2.58 8.05
N PRO A 95 -21.10 -3.19 9.23
CA PRO A 95 -20.85 -2.51 10.49
C PRO A 95 -19.36 -2.22 10.69
N ALA A 96 -19.06 -1.27 11.58
CA ALA A 96 -17.69 -1.00 11.98
C ALA A 96 -16.99 -2.27 12.50
N GLY A 97 -15.70 -2.43 12.17
CA GLY A 97 -14.91 -3.62 12.48
C GLY A 97 -14.95 -4.71 11.40
N VAL A 98 -15.84 -4.61 10.42
CA VAL A 98 -15.92 -5.56 9.30
C VAL A 98 -15.17 -5.02 8.08
N VAL A 99 -14.46 -5.91 7.39
CA VAL A 99 -13.70 -5.61 6.16
C VAL A 99 -14.66 -5.51 4.98
N GLY A 100 -14.45 -4.54 4.10
CA GLY A 100 -15.16 -4.42 2.83
C GLY A 100 -14.59 -3.32 1.96
N GLU A 101 -15.25 -3.03 0.85
CA GLU A 101 -14.85 -1.97 -0.06
C GLU A 101 -15.21 -0.60 0.52
N ILE A 102 -14.27 0.34 0.42
CA ILE A 102 -14.47 1.72 0.83
C ILE A 102 -15.29 2.45 -0.22
N VAL A 103 -16.43 2.98 0.20
CA VAL A 103 -17.33 3.82 -0.60
C VAL A 103 -17.40 5.20 0.01
N VAL A 104 -17.36 6.22 -0.84
CA VAL A 104 -17.28 7.61 -0.40
C VAL A 104 -18.39 8.45 -1.02
N THR A 105 -19.05 9.26 -0.18
CA THR A 105 -19.92 10.35 -0.63
C THR A 105 -19.30 11.67 -0.23
N HIS A 106 -19.01 12.54 -1.19
CA HIS A 106 -18.41 13.84 -0.96
C HIS A 106 -19.50 14.91 -0.80
N LEU A 107 -19.53 15.58 0.34
CA LEU A 107 -20.60 16.55 0.69
C LEU A 107 -20.30 17.98 0.23
N ALA A 108 -19.01 18.31 0.06
CA ALA A 108 -18.57 19.68 -0.23
C ALA A 108 -18.51 20.02 -1.73
N THR A 109 -18.78 19.08 -2.64
CA THR A 109 -18.81 19.33 -4.10
C THR A 109 -20.23 19.38 -4.62
N SER A 110 -20.70 20.55 -5.03
CA SER A 110 -22.02 20.74 -5.63
C SER A 110 -22.03 20.54 -7.15
N ASP A 111 -20.95 20.94 -7.83
CA ASP A 111 -20.90 20.97 -9.29
C ASP A 111 -20.69 19.59 -9.91
N PHE A 112 -19.99 18.71 -9.19
CA PHE A 112 -19.74 17.34 -9.60
C PHE A 112 -19.78 16.39 -8.38
N PRO A 113 -20.95 16.08 -7.84
CA PRO A 113 -21.07 15.32 -6.62
C PRO A 113 -20.70 13.86 -6.83
N PHE A 114 -19.74 13.35 -6.05
CA PHE A 114 -19.48 11.94 -5.93
C PHE A 114 -20.40 11.35 -4.85
N ILE A 115 -21.41 10.62 -5.27
CA ILE A 115 -22.38 9.97 -4.37
C ILE A 115 -22.13 8.47 -4.44
N ARG A 116 -21.81 7.88 -3.30
CA ARG A 116 -21.49 6.45 -3.16
C ARG A 116 -20.45 5.98 -4.20
N TYR A 117 -19.39 6.75 -4.35
CA TYR A 117 -18.29 6.44 -5.24
C TYR A 117 -17.49 5.25 -4.68
N ARG A 118 -17.42 4.18 -5.44
CA ARG A 118 -16.62 2.99 -5.12
C ARG A 118 -15.16 3.25 -5.42
N THR A 119 -14.33 3.27 -4.38
CA THR A 119 -12.90 3.61 -4.55
C THR A 119 -12.08 2.47 -5.13
N GLY A 120 -12.56 1.23 -5.01
CA GLY A 120 -11.82 0.00 -5.29
C GLY A 120 -10.80 -0.35 -4.21
N ASP A 121 -10.73 0.43 -3.14
CA ASP A 121 -9.87 0.16 -2.00
C ASP A 121 -10.65 -0.60 -0.92
N VAL A 122 -9.96 -1.48 -0.20
CA VAL A 122 -10.51 -2.29 0.89
C VAL A 122 -10.09 -1.70 2.23
N GLY A 123 -11.01 -1.61 3.17
CA GLY A 123 -10.73 -1.06 4.49
C GLY A 123 -11.71 -1.48 5.57
N VAL A 124 -11.51 -0.93 6.77
CA VAL A 124 -12.29 -1.21 7.97
C VAL A 124 -12.55 0.07 8.73
N LEU A 125 -13.82 0.35 9.07
CA LEU A 125 -14.14 1.43 10.01
C LEU A 125 -13.75 1.02 11.44
N GLY A 126 -13.18 1.96 12.20
CA GLY A 126 -12.86 1.75 13.60
C GLY A 126 -14.10 1.70 14.48
N THR A 127 -14.04 0.90 15.54
CA THR A 127 -15.08 0.78 16.58
C THR A 127 -14.77 1.63 17.80
N GLU A 128 -13.52 2.12 17.93
CA GLU A 128 -13.00 2.79 19.11
C GLU A 128 -12.74 4.28 18.85
N GLN A 129 -12.74 5.05 19.91
CA GLN A 129 -12.31 6.45 19.86
C GLN A 129 -10.79 6.53 19.90
N CYS A 130 -10.24 7.50 19.16
CA CYS A 130 -8.80 7.74 19.17
C CYS A 130 -8.36 8.38 20.51
N SER A 131 -7.22 7.92 21.02
CA SER A 131 -6.60 8.48 22.23
C SER A 131 -6.20 9.95 22.10
N CYS A 132 -6.18 10.51 20.88
CA CYS A 132 -5.93 11.94 20.66
C CYS A 132 -7.08 12.86 21.11
N GLY A 133 -8.25 12.31 21.49
CA GLY A 133 -9.42 13.04 21.97
C GLY A 133 -10.30 13.68 20.88
N ARG A 134 -9.98 13.53 19.59
CA ARG A 134 -10.85 13.98 18.50
C ARG A 134 -12.04 13.05 18.36
N GLY A 135 -13.24 13.62 18.18
CA GLY A 135 -14.49 12.86 18.01
C GLY A 135 -14.74 12.33 16.59
N LEU A 136 -13.82 12.56 15.67
CA LEU A 136 -13.97 12.08 14.28
C LEU A 136 -13.85 10.56 14.18
N PRO A 137 -14.65 9.91 13.32
CA PRO A 137 -14.57 8.48 13.06
C PRO A 137 -13.17 8.07 12.57
N LEU A 138 -12.83 6.81 12.83
CA LEU A 138 -11.55 6.24 12.38
C LEU A 138 -11.75 5.30 11.20
N LEU A 139 -10.85 5.38 10.25
CA LEU A 139 -10.57 4.32 9.30
C LEU A 139 -9.44 3.47 9.90
N LYS A 140 -9.79 2.30 10.45
CA LYS A 140 -8.88 1.47 11.26
C LYS A 140 -7.77 0.85 10.42
N ASP A 141 -8.12 0.41 9.23
CA ASP A 141 -7.19 -0.24 8.29
C ASP A 141 -7.55 0.16 6.86
N ILE A 142 -6.52 0.33 6.04
CA ILE A 142 -6.63 0.52 4.59
C ILE A 142 -5.71 -0.52 3.99
N GLN A 143 -6.32 -1.59 3.47
CA GLN A 143 -5.58 -2.73 2.96
C GLN A 143 -5.05 -2.52 1.53
N GLY A 144 -5.40 -1.40 0.91
CA GLY A 144 -5.07 -1.09 -0.47
C GLY A 144 -6.17 -1.55 -1.43
N ARG A 145 -5.86 -1.58 -2.71
CA ARG A 145 -6.85 -1.98 -3.73
C ARG A 145 -7.13 -3.46 -3.69
N SER A 146 -8.34 -3.85 -4.09
CA SER A 146 -8.69 -5.25 -4.30
C SER A 146 -7.69 -5.99 -5.21
N THR A 147 -7.05 -5.27 -6.13
CA THR A 147 -5.99 -5.78 -7.01
C THR A 147 -4.61 -5.94 -6.35
N ASP A 148 -4.44 -5.54 -5.10
CA ASP A 148 -3.21 -5.76 -4.32
C ASP A 148 -3.25 -7.06 -3.51
N PHE A 149 -4.37 -7.80 -3.59
CA PHE A 149 -4.50 -9.15 -3.08
C PHE A 149 -4.05 -10.16 -4.15
N VAL A 150 -3.53 -11.27 -3.66
CA VAL A 150 -3.20 -12.43 -4.48
C VAL A 150 -4.05 -13.61 -4.04
N ILE A 151 -4.31 -14.52 -4.95
CA ILE A 151 -5.15 -15.68 -4.72
C ILE A 151 -4.31 -16.94 -4.88
N ALA A 152 -4.25 -17.76 -3.84
CA ALA A 152 -3.58 -19.07 -3.89
C ALA A 152 -4.39 -20.07 -4.71
N THR A 153 -3.77 -21.17 -5.10
CA THR A 153 -4.43 -22.21 -5.93
C THR A 153 -5.59 -22.92 -5.22
N ASP A 154 -5.63 -22.87 -3.89
CA ASP A 154 -6.75 -23.38 -3.07
C ASP A 154 -7.90 -22.37 -2.90
N GLY A 155 -7.80 -21.19 -3.53
CA GLY A 155 -8.78 -20.11 -3.42
C GLY A 155 -8.54 -19.16 -2.24
N THR A 156 -7.55 -19.40 -1.41
CA THR A 156 -7.21 -18.50 -0.30
C THR A 156 -6.80 -17.13 -0.81
N VAL A 157 -7.53 -16.09 -0.41
CA VAL A 157 -7.19 -14.69 -0.71
C VAL A 157 -6.27 -14.17 0.37
N MET A 158 -5.11 -13.68 -0.03
CA MET A 158 -4.14 -13.11 0.89
C MET A 158 -3.64 -11.76 0.41
N HIS A 159 -3.26 -10.90 1.35
CA HIS A 159 -2.66 -9.63 1.01
C HIS A 159 -1.26 -9.84 0.42
N GLY A 160 -0.93 -9.10 -0.64
CA GLY A 160 0.37 -9.20 -1.33
C GLY A 160 1.61 -8.97 -0.45
N LEU A 161 1.44 -8.40 0.75
CA LEU A 161 2.51 -8.32 1.77
C LEU A 161 3.16 -9.68 2.05
N ALA A 162 2.39 -10.77 2.00
CA ALA A 162 2.92 -12.12 2.20
C ALA A 162 4.03 -12.47 1.20
N LEU A 163 3.99 -11.89 0.00
CA LEU A 163 5.01 -12.06 -1.04
C LEU A 163 6.08 -10.96 -0.99
N ILE A 164 5.70 -9.74 -0.65
CA ILE A 164 6.62 -8.60 -0.52
C ILE A 164 7.75 -8.89 0.47
N TYR A 165 7.44 -9.48 1.62
CA TYR A 165 8.45 -9.81 2.65
C TYR A 165 9.52 -10.79 2.15
N ILE A 166 9.16 -11.74 1.28
CA ILE A 166 10.14 -12.67 0.69
C ILE A 166 11.16 -11.89 -0.13
N LEU A 167 10.71 -10.95 -0.96
CA LEU A 167 11.56 -10.21 -1.89
C LEU A 167 12.39 -9.15 -1.18
N ARG A 168 11.78 -8.43 -0.23
CA ARG A 168 12.41 -7.35 0.51
C ARG A 168 13.60 -7.81 1.35
N ASP A 169 13.48 -9.00 1.94
CA ASP A 169 14.48 -9.52 2.87
C ASP A 169 15.67 -10.20 2.13
N LEU A 170 15.63 -10.27 0.78
CA LEU A 170 16.71 -10.80 -0.03
C LEU A 170 17.85 -9.79 -0.20
N PRO A 171 19.10 -10.16 0.09
CA PRO A 171 20.25 -9.29 -0.07
C PRO A 171 20.44 -8.84 -1.52
N GLY A 172 20.68 -7.55 -1.73
CA GLY A 172 20.96 -6.96 -3.04
C GLY A 172 19.74 -6.65 -3.90
N VAL A 173 18.53 -6.91 -3.44
CA VAL A 173 17.30 -6.47 -4.11
C VAL A 173 17.13 -4.97 -3.91
N ARG A 174 16.99 -4.24 -5.02
CA ARG A 174 16.76 -2.79 -5.04
C ARG A 174 15.30 -2.43 -5.26
N SER A 175 14.65 -3.13 -6.14
CA SER A 175 13.24 -2.94 -6.47
C SER A 175 12.65 -4.22 -7.03
N PHE A 176 11.36 -4.39 -6.88
CA PHE A 176 10.64 -5.55 -7.39
C PHE A 176 9.19 -5.22 -7.71
N LYS A 177 8.58 -6.03 -8.57
CA LYS A 177 7.14 -6.02 -8.83
C LYS A 177 6.66 -7.44 -9.03
N VAL A 178 5.56 -7.79 -8.38
CA VAL A 178 4.88 -9.09 -8.51
C VAL A 178 3.64 -8.89 -9.35
N ILE A 179 3.46 -9.72 -10.36
CA ILE A 179 2.31 -9.74 -11.24
C ILE A 179 1.73 -11.15 -11.21
N GLN A 180 0.60 -11.31 -10.56
CA GLN A 180 -0.14 -12.57 -10.63
C GLN A 180 -1.04 -12.55 -11.86
N GLU A 181 -0.66 -13.28 -12.88
CA GLU A 181 -1.38 -13.34 -14.17
C GLU A 181 -2.64 -14.24 -14.06
N SER A 182 -2.54 -15.28 -13.25
CA SER A 182 -3.64 -16.21 -12.93
C SER A 182 -3.38 -16.91 -11.60
N HIS A 183 -4.30 -17.76 -11.14
CA HIS A 183 -4.11 -18.58 -9.94
C HIS A 183 -2.87 -19.49 -10.00
N ARG A 184 -2.39 -19.82 -11.19
CA ARG A 184 -1.25 -20.74 -11.41
C ARG A 184 -0.03 -20.09 -12.03
N GLN A 185 -0.08 -18.81 -12.33
CA GLN A 185 1.03 -18.10 -12.96
C GLN A 185 1.32 -16.78 -12.28
N THR A 186 2.55 -16.62 -11.81
CA THR A 186 3.03 -15.40 -11.16
C THR A 186 4.37 -15.00 -11.73
N LYS A 187 4.49 -13.76 -12.16
CA LYS A 187 5.73 -13.15 -12.66
C LYS A 187 6.31 -12.23 -11.60
N VAL A 188 7.61 -12.30 -11.39
CA VAL A 188 8.37 -11.42 -10.50
C VAL A 188 9.40 -10.66 -11.33
N LEU A 189 9.25 -9.34 -11.42
CA LEU A 189 10.27 -8.46 -11.97
C LEU A 189 11.19 -8.04 -10.82
N LEU A 190 12.50 -8.15 -11.02
CA LEU A 190 13.50 -7.90 -9.98
C LEU A 190 14.62 -7.00 -10.50
N VAL A 191 14.89 -5.91 -9.79
CA VAL A 191 16.09 -5.10 -9.95
C VAL A 191 17.05 -5.42 -8.83
N THR A 192 18.26 -5.89 -9.14
CA THR A 192 19.21 -6.34 -8.12
C THR A 192 20.64 -5.91 -8.43
N ASP A 193 21.42 -5.65 -7.38
CA ASP A 193 22.88 -5.49 -7.44
C ASP A 193 23.63 -6.83 -7.28
N SER A 194 22.93 -7.89 -6.88
CA SER A 194 23.52 -9.19 -6.59
C SER A 194 23.86 -9.95 -7.86
N LYS A 195 25.05 -10.57 -7.89
CA LYS A 195 25.44 -11.52 -8.93
C LYS A 195 24.96 -12.95 -8.66
N ALA A 196 24.40 -13.20 -7.48
CA ALA A 196 23.91 -14.53 -7.05
C ALA A 196 22.47 -14.80 -7.53
N HIS A 197 22.20 -14.61 -8.81
CA HIS A 197 20.84 -14.64 -9.35
C HIS A 197 20.16 -16.01 -9.21
N HIS A 198 20.92 -17.11 -9.36
CA HIS A 198 20.34 -18.46 -9.33
C HIS A 198 19.81 -18.82 -7.93
N SER A 199 20.62 -18.67 -6.89
CA SER A 199 20.19 -18.93 -5.50
C SER A 199 19.03 -18.04 -5.07
N MET A 200 19.02 -16.76 -5.49
CA MET A 200 17.94 -15.82 -5.20
C MET A 200 16.63 -16.26 -5.89
N THR A 201 16.70 -16.67 -7.15
CA THR A 201 15.56 -17.18 -7.91
C THR A 201 14.94 -18.40 -7.23
N GLU A 202 15.76 -19.35 -6.79
CA GLU A 202 15.29 -20.55 -6.07
C GLU A 202 14.57 -20.20 -4.75
N GLN A 203 15.12 -19.25 -3.99
CA GLN A 203 14.50 -18.78 -2.75
C GLN A 203 13.15 -18.11 -3.02
N ILE A 204 13.05 -17.28 -4.05
CA ILE A 204 11.80 -16.62 -4.45
C ILE A 204 10.78 -17.68 -4.86
N VAL A 205 11.13 -18.58 -5.77
CA VAL A 205 10.22 -19.63 -6.26
C VAL A 205 9.71 -20.49 -5.11
N THR A 206 10.60 -20.92 -4.23
CA THR A 206 10.23 -21.73 -3.05
C THR A 206 9.30 -20.98 -2.12
N GLY A 207 9.63 -19.74 -1.76
CA GLY A 207 8.82 -18.93 -0.86
C GLY A 207 7.45 -18.57 -1.43
N PHE A 208 7.36 -18.34 -2.73
CA PHE A 208 6.09 -18.05 -3.41
C PHE A 208 5.22 -19.30 -3.48
N ARG A 209 5.78 -20.46 -3.84
CA ARG A 209 5.05 -21.74 -3.88
C ARG A 209 4.51 -22.17 -2.51
N GLN A 210 5.24 -21.89 -1.44
CA GLN A 210 4.76 -22.15 -0.07
C GLN A 210 3.49 -21.35 0.28
N ARG A 211 3.26 -20.22 -0.36
CA ARG A 211 2.13 -19.34 -0.10
C ARG A 211 1.01 -19.45 -1.12
N LEU A 212 1.37 -19.56 -2.38
CA LEU A 212 0.39 -19.55 -3.47
C LEU A 212 -0.07 -20.96 -3.89
N GLY A 213 0.73 -21.98 -3.59
CA GLY A 213 0.51 -23.37 -3.98
C GLY A 213 1.73 -23.98 -4.68
N SER A 214 1.98 -25.26 -4.44
CA SER A 214 3.17 -25.96 -4.93
C SER A 214 3.24 -26.09 -6.48
N ASP A 215 2.09 -26.00 -7.14
CA ASP A 215 1.91 -26.12 -8.59
C ASP A 215 1.92 -24.76 -9.33
N VAL A 216 2.17 -23.65 -8.61
CA VAL A 216 2.27 -22.33 -9.23
C VAL A 216 3.56 -22.22 -10.05
N ASP A 217 3.42 -21.79 -11.30
CA ASP A 217 4.54 -21.37 -12.14
C ASP A 217 4.97 -19.95 -11.71
N VAL A 218 6.17 -19.86 -11.14
CA VAL A 218 6.76 -18.59 -10.68
C VAL A 218 7.94 -18.25 -11.58
N GLN A 219 7.77 -17.23 -12.40
CA GLN A 219 8.78 -16.74 -13.33
C GLN A 219 9.48 -15.51 -12.74
N VAL A 220 10.79 -15.60 -12.53
CA VAL A 220 11.60 -14.48 -12.02
C VAL A 220 12.41 -13.91 -13.18
N GLU A 221 12.18 -12.64 -13.47
CA GLU A 221 12.87 -11.88 -14.51
C GLU A 221 13.68 -10.75 -13.88
N ILE A 222 14.99 -10.75 -14.18
CA ILE A 222 15.88 -9.67 -13.75
C ILE A 222 15.86 -8.59 -14.81
N VAL A 223 15.55 -7.36 -14.39
CA VAL A 223 15.41 -6.20 -15.27
C VAL A 223 16.27 -5.04 -14.77
N ASP A 224 16.66 -4.15 -15.66
CA ASP A 224 17.46 -2.98 -15.31
C ASP A 224 16.66 -1.95 -14.50
N SER A 225 15.37 -1.82 -14.78
CA SER A 225 14.46 -0.91 -14.09
C SER A 225 13.02 -1.38 -14.16
N ILE A 226 12.22 -0.97 -13.18
CA ILE A 226 10.77 -1.17 -13.16
C ILE A 226 10.13 0.21 -13.20
N PRO A 227 9.43 0.57 -14.30
CA PRO A 227 8.81 1.87 -14.41
C PRO A 227 7.62 2.00 -13.43
N ALA A 228 7.42 3.21 -12.91
CA ALA A 228 6.19 3.56 -12.22
C ALA A 228 5.00 3.55 -13.22
N GLU A 229 3.78 3.48 -12.71
CA GLU A 229 2.58 3.61 -13.53
C GLU A 229 2.49 4.99 -14.19
N LYS A 230 1.62 5.16 -15.20
CA LYS A 230 1.36 6.45 -15.85
C LYS A 230 0.96 7.56 -14.87
N SER A 231 0.40 7.19 -13.72
CA SER A 231 0.05 8.07 -12.62
C SER A 231 1.25 8.56 -11.79
N GLY A 232 2.44 8.01 -12.03
CA GLY A 232 3.65 8.20 -11.20
C GLY A 232 3.71 7.32 -9.95
N LYS A 233 2.67 6.53 -9.68
CA LYS A 233 2.61 5.61 -8.52
C LYS A 233 3.41 4.34 -8.81
N PHE A 234 4.00 3.79 -7.75
CA PHE A 234 4.65 2.49 -7.80
C PHE A 234 3.81 1.43 -7.09
N ARG A 235 3.46 0.36 -7.79
CA ARG A 235 2.72 -0.77 -7.24
C ARG A 235 3.63 -1.99 -7.17
N TYR A 236 3.80 -2.53 -5.96
CA TYR A 236 4.59 -3.73 -5.73
C TYR A 236 3.87 -5.01 -6.16
N ILE A 237 2.55 -5.02 -6.07
CA ILE A 237 1.69 -6.16 -6.40
C ILE A 237 0.64 -5.74 -7.42
N VAL A 238 0.43 -6.58 -8.41
CA VAL A 238 -0.70 -6.50 -9.35
C VAL A 238 -1.25 -7.91 -9.50
N SER A 239 -2.54 -8.11 -9.27
CA SER A 239 -3.19 -9.38 -9.54
C SER A 239 -4.27 -9.22 -10.61
N HIS A 240 -4.22 -10.10 -11.61
CA HIS A 240 -5.24 -10.27 -12.64
C HIS A 240 -6.10 -11.52 -12.38
N ALA A 241 -5.75 -12.30 -11.33
CA ALA A 241 -6.56 -13.43 -10.92
C ALA A 241 -7.88 -12.94 -10.33
N THR A 242 -8.99 -13.50 -10.80
CA THR A 242 -10.33 -13.23 -10.28
C THR A 242 -10.75 -14.34 -9.33
N GLN A 243 -11.42 -14.00 -8.22
CA GLN A 243 -12.10 -15.01 -7.42
C GLN A 243 -13.08 -15.76 -8.34
N GLN A 244 -12.91 -17.06 -8.45
CA GLN A 244 -13.98 -17.91 -9.02
C GLN A 244 -15.06 -18.00 -7.93
N ILE A 245 -16.18 -17.34 -8.19
CA ILE A 245 -17.41 -17.44 -7.41
C ILE A 245 -18.02 -18.84 -7.61
#